data_03465371a49ed97056a8b90c02b8b106
#
_entry.id   03465371a49ed97056a8b90c02b8b106
#
_cell.length_a   1.000
_cell.length_b   1.000
_cell.length_c   1.000
_cell.angle_alpha   90.00
_cell.angle_beta   90.00
_cell.angle_gamma   90.00
#
_symmetry.space_group_name_H-M   'P 1'
#
loop_
_entity.id
_entity.type
_entity.pdbx_description
1 polymer ?
#
loop_
_entity_poly.entity_id
_entity_poly.type
_entity_poly.pdbx_seq_one_letter_code
_entity_poly.pdbx_strand_id
1 'polypeptide(L)'
;MALPSRWLTTTRHTAVAVMIGGDNRRYRITPEMADGMADRLARFAAGAKATLMIMASRRTPDGLVERLCANLPAGGAMLPQKGEPNVYPGVLGLAQAVIVTSDSVNMASEAAITGKPVLIAPWQNATAANPSGEAGRIRAFHDHMFAGSHTAPMAGTIPNGSFERLDEMAGLTEELLTLLGR
;
A
#
# COMPACT_ATOMS: atom_id res chain seq x y z
N MET A 1 -13.54 8.12 14.80
CA MET A 1 -14.00 6.73 15.07
C MET A 1 -12.81 5.97 15.64
N ALA A 2 -12.95 5.34 16.81
CA ALA A 2 -11.83 4.65 17.47
C ALA A 2 -11.60 3.26 16.83
N LEU A 3 -10.33 2.87 16.68
CA LEU A 3 -9.96 1.52 16.26
C LEU A 3 -10.36 0.51 17.36
N PRO A 4 -10.80 -0.70 16.98
CA PRO A 4 -10.97 -1.79 17.94
C PRO A 4 -9.67 -2.06 18.73
N SER A 5 -9.78 -2.37 20.02
CA SER A 5 -8.62 -2.52 20.92
C SER A 5 -7.57 -3.52 20.44
N ARG A 6 -7.98 -4.58 19.72
CA ARG A 6 -7.06 -5.58 19.16
C ARG A 6 -6.05 -4.99 18.18
N TRP A 7 -6.38 -3.88 17.48
CA TRP A 7 -5.46 -3.18 16.60
C TRP A 7 -4.40 -2.39 17.38
N LEU A 8 -4.73 -1.96 18.60
CA LEU A 8 -3.85 -1.18 19.46
C LEU A 8 -2.85 -2.06 20.24
N THR A 9 -3.20 -3.32 20.52
CA THR A 9 -2.32 -4.24 21.27
C THR A 9 -1.16 -4.79 20.42
N THR A 10 -1.19 -4.59 19.13
CA THR A 10 -0.15 -5.05 18.17
C THR A 10 1.14 -4.23 18.24
N THR A 11 1.19 -3.18 19.05
CA THR A 11 2.29 -2.18 19.08
C THR A 11 3.61 -2.65 19.71
N ARG A 12 3.79 -3.93 19.99
CA ARG A 12 5.11 -4.48 20.39
C ARG A 12 6.11 -4.58 19.21
N HIS A 13 5.61 -4.51 17.99
CA HIS A 13 6.36 -4.56 16.74
C HIS A 13 6.01 -3.33 15.88
N THR A 14 6.85 -3.04 14.91
CA THR A 14 6.55 -2.02 13.90
C THR A 14 5.24 -2.36 13.19
N ALA A 15 4.24 -1.48 13.27
CA ALA A 15 2.98 -1.66 12.59
C ALA A 15 3.10 -1.19 11.13
N VAL A 16 2.79 -2.05 10.17
CA VAL A 16 2.84 -1.73 8.74
C VAL A 16 1.49 -2.02 8.09
N ALA A 17 0.88 -1.00 7.51
CA ALA A 17 -0.33 -1.18 6.73
C ALA A 17 0.02 -1.83 5.39
N VAL A 18 -0.76 -2.81 4.96
CA VAL A 18 -0.63 -3.46 3.64
C VAL A 18 -1.94 -3.31 2.89
N MET A 19 -1.91 -2.55 1.83
CA MET A 19 -3.07 -2.24 1.01
C MET A 19 -3.03 -3.10 -0.25
N ILE A 20 -3.91 -4.09 -0.29
CA ILE A 20 -4.03 -5.03 -1.41
C ILE A 20 -5.05 -4.49 -2.40
N GLY A 21 -4.60 -4.19 -3.60
CA GLY A 21 -5.45 -3.84 -4.72
C GLY A 21 -6.21 -5.05 -5.26
N GLY A 22 -6.53 -5.03 -6.53
CA GLY A 22 -7.34 -6.10 -7.09
C GLY A 22 -7.32 -6.15 -8.60
N ASP A 23 -8.18 -6.98 -9.14
CA ASP A 23 -8.35 -7.16 -10.56
C ASP A 23 -8.61 -5.83 -11.27
N ASN A 24 -8.04 -5.69 -12.44
CA ASN A 24 -8.34 -4.58 -13.33
C ASN A 24 -8.73 -5.11 -14.73
N ARG A 25 -9.02 -4.20 -15.65
CA ARG A 25 -9.47 -4.57 -17.01
C ARG A 25 -8.43 -5.36 -17.81
N ARG A 26 -7.17 -5.39 -17.39
CA ARG A 26 -6.05 -5.91 -18.19
C ARG A 26 -5.32 -7.08 -17.55
N TYR A 27 -5.42 -7.24 -16.24
CA TYR A 27 -4.87 -8.43 -15.59
C TYR A 27 -5.73 -8.85 -14.40
N ARG A 28 -5.67 -10.12 -14.12
CA ARG A 28 -6.27 -10.73 -12.93
C ARG A 28 -5.17 -11.21 -12.02
N ILE A 29 -5.40 -11.08 -10.74
CA ILE A 29 -4.49 -11.59 -9.73
C ILE A 29 -4.73 -13.11 -9.62
N THR A 30 -3.69 -13.89 -9.94
CA THR A 30 -3.77 -15.35 -9.84
C THR A 30 -3.38 -15.83 -8.43
N PRO A 31 -3.75 -17.07 -8.06
CA PRO A 31 -3.29 -17.67 -6.82
C PRO A 31 -1.77 -17.68 -6.65
N GLU A 32 -1.01 -17.94 -7.73
CA GLU A 32 0.45 -17.98 -7.72
C GLU A 32 1.05 -16.58 -7.46
N MET A 33 0.41 -15.54 -8.00
CA MET A 33 0.78 -14.15 -7.71
C MET A 33 0.56 -13.83 -6.22
N ALA A 34 -0.53 -14.33 -5.63
CA ALA A 34 -0.80 -14.17 -4.21
C ALA A 34 0.26 -14.87 -3.35
N ASP A 35 0.64 -16.10 -3.68
CA ASP A 35 1.68 -16.85 -2.95
C ASP A 35 3.03 -16.12 -3.02
N GLY A 36 3.44 -15.67 -4.20
CA GLY A 36 4.66 -14.88 -4.36
C GLY A 36 4.63 -13.54 -3.61
N MET A 37 3.46 -12.90 -3.49
CA MET A 37 3.30 -11.70 -2.66
C MET A 37 3.40 -12.04 -1.18
N ALA A 38 2.78 -13.13 -0.73
CA ALA A 38 2.85 -13.59 0.66
C ALA A 38 4.30 -13.84 1.10
N ASP A 39 5.09 -14.53 0.27
CA ASP A 39 6.51 -14.77 0.52
C ASP A 39 7.32 -13.48 0.68
N ARG A 40 7.01 -12.47 -0.12
CA ARG A 40 7.70 -11.16 -0.05
C ARG A 40 7.29 -10.41 1.19
N LEU A 41 6.00 -10.39 1.53
CA LEU A 41 5.48 -9.80 2.75
C LEU A 41 6.03 -10.48 3.99
N ALA A 42 6.15 -11.81 4.00
CA ALA A 42 6.76 -12.57 5.10
C ALA A 42 8.24 -12.19 5.31
N ARG A 43 9.03 -12.11 4.23
CA ARG A 43 10.43 -11.68 4.32
C ARG A 43 10.56 -10.24 4.80
N PHE A 44 9.71 -9.34 4.32
CA PHE A 44 9.67 -7.96 4.76
C PHE A 44 9.31 -7.87 6.25
N ALA A 45 8.26 -8.56 6.69
CA ALA A 45 7.83 -8.57 8.09
C ALA A 45 8.93 -9.05 9.02
N ALA A 46 9.66 -10.10 8.63
CA ALA A 46 10.80 -10.61 9.39
C ALA A 46 11.95 -9.61 9.45
N GLY A 47 12.34 -9.01 8.31
CA GLY A 47 13.42 -8.02 8.23
C GLY A 47 13.13 -6.74 8.99
N ALA A 48 11.90 -6.23 8.92
CA ALA A 48 11.44 -5.02 9.61
C ALA A 48 10.97 -5.27 11.05
N LYS A 49 10.89 -6.53 11.50
CA LYS A 49 10.24 -6.94 12.77
C LYS A 49 8.83 -6.33 12.88
N ALA A 50 8.05 -6.45 11.80
CA ALA A 50 6.78 -5.77 11.64
C ALA A 50 5.60 -6.72 11.81
N THR A 51 4.49 -6.19 12.31
CA THR A 51 3.16 -6.79 12.17
C THR A 51 2.45 -6.12 11.01
N LEU A 52 1.93 -6.92 10.09
CA LEU A 52 1.23 -6.47 8.89
C LEU A 52 -0.26 -6.29 9.17
N MET A 53 -0.78 -5.11 8.89
CA MET A 53 -2.21 -4.81 8.96
C MET A 53 -2.76 -4.83 7.54
N ILE A 54 -3.34 -5.95 7.12
CA ILE A 54 -3.72 -6.20 5.72
C ILE A 54 -5.13 -5.70 5.46
N MET A 55 -5.28 -4.90 4.43
CA MET A 55 -6.53 -4.31 3.99
C MET A 55 -6.77 -4.63 2.52
N ALA A 56 -7.95 -5.15 2.21
CA ALA A 56 -8.39 -5.42 0.86
C ALA A 56 -9.10 -4.21 0.25
N SER A 57 -8.97 -4.05 -1.06
CA SER A 57 -9.80 -3.14 -1.84
C SER A 57 -11.12 -3.82 -2.23
N ARG A 58 -12.07 -3.02 -2.73
CA ARG A 58 -13.33 -3.56 -3.28
C ARG A 58 -13.13 -4.44 -4.54
N ARG A 59 -11.94 -4.35 -5.16
CA ARG A 59 -11.59 -5.13 -6.37
C ARG A 59 -10.73 -6.34 -6.06
N THR A 60 -10.34 -6.52 -4.81
CA THR A 60 -9.56 -7.68 -4.38
C THR A 60 -10.41 -8.93 -4.54
N PRO A 61 -9.95 -9.95 -5.27
CA PRO A 61 -10.68 -11.21 -5.44
C PRO A 61 -11.01 -11.87 -4.10
N ASP A 62 -12.18 -12.49 -4.02
CA ASP A 62 -12.58 -13.26 -2.85
C ASP A 62 -11.55 -14.37 -2.55
N GLY A 63 -11.25 -14.60 -1.28
CA GLY A 63 -10.29 -15.61 -0.83
C GLY A 63 -8.81 -15.25 -1.03
N LEU A 64 -8.49 -14.13 -1.74
CA LEU A 64 -7.10 -13.73 -1.99
C LEU A 64 -6.38 -13.36 -0.70
N VAL A 65 -7.03 -12.59 0.16
CA VAL A 65 -6.43 -12.12 1.42
C VAL A 65 -6.24 -13.27 2.38
N GLU A 66 -7.19 -14.18 2.46
CA GLU A 66 -7.11 -15.40 3.25
C GLU A 66 -5.94 -16.27 2.79
N ARG A 67 -5.75 -16.40 1.48
CA ARG A 67 -4.61 -17.12 0.89
C ARG A 67 -3.27 -16.45 1.24
N LEU A 68 -3.18 -15.12 1.12
CA LEU A 68 -2.01 -14.35 1.54
C LEU A 68 -1.68 -14.62 3.01
N CYS A 69 -2.68 -14.58 3.88
CA CYS A 69 -2.48 -14.75 5.33
C CYS A 69 -2.14 -16.18 5.73
N ALA A 70 -2.64 -17.18 5.01
CA ALA A 70 -2.31 -18.58 5.27
C ALA A 70 -0.80 -18.88 5.09
N ASN A 71 -0.12 -18.11 4.25
CA ASN A 71 1.32 -18.22 3.98
C ASN A 71 2.18 -17.28 4.83
N LEU A 72 1.58 -16.48 5.72
CA LEU A 72 2.31 -15.63 6.65
C LEU A 72 2.53 -16.33 7.99
N PRO A 73 3.60 -16.02 8.73
CA PRO A 73 3.82 -16.56 10.07
C PRO A 73 2.65 -16.28 10.99
N ALA A 74 2.33 -17.22 11.88
CA ALA A 74 1.24 -17.06 12.85
C ALA A 74 1.42 -15.77 13.67
N GLY A 75 0.37 -14.95 13.73
CA GLY A 75 0.41 -13.65 14.40
C GLY A 75 1.13 -12.54 13.62
N GLY A 76 1.66 -12.84 12.42
CA GLY A 76 2.35 -11.86 11.57
C GLY A 76 1.42 -10.91 10.81
N ALA A 77 0.12 -11.21 10.77
CA ALA A 77 -0.86 -10.36 10.07
C ALA A 77 -2.15 -10.17 10.87
N MET A 78 -2.79 -9.03 10.65
CA MET A 78 -4.10 -8.67 11.16
C MET A 78 -5.03 -8.31 10.01
N LEU A 79 -6.27 -8.77 10.07
CA LEU A 79 -7.31 -8.48 9.09
C LEU A 79 -8.51 -7.80 9.76
N PRO A 80 -9.25 -6.93 9.04
CA PRO A 80 -10.58 -6.50 9.46
C PRO A 80 -11.51 -7.69 9.64
N GLN A 81 -12.31 -7.67 10.69
CA GLN A 81 -13.31 -8.71 10.95
C GLN A 81 -14.68 -8.27 10.46
N LYS A 82 -15.54 -9.25 10.11
CA LYS A 82 -16.91 -8.98 9.71
C LYS A 82 -17.65 -8.24 10.84
N GLY A 83 -18.25 -7.10 10.49
CA GLY A 83 -18.98 -6.26 11.46
C GLY A 83 -18.12 -5.18 12.14
N GLU A 84 -16.81 -5.17 11.93
CA GLU A 84 -16.00 -4.02 12.36
C GLU A 84 -16.34 -2.76 11.55
N PRO A 85 -16.26 -1.58 12.16
CA PRO A 85 -16.38 -0.32 11.45
C PRO A 85 -15.25 -0.18 10.42
N ASN A 86 -15.35 0.80 9.50
CA ASN A 86 -14.24 1.09 8.58
C ASN A 86 -12.97 1.44 9.36
N VAL A 87 -12.06 0.49 9.47
CA VAL A 87 -10.80 0.63 10.21
C VAL A 87 -9.69 1.32 9.40
N TYR A 88 -9.91 1.53 8.09
CA TYR A 88 -8.92 2.03 7.14
C TYR A 88 -8.20 3.32 7.59
N PRO A 89 -8.91 4.42 7.96
CA PRO A 89 -8.23 5.64 8.39
C PRO A 89 -7.41 5.43 9.67
N GLY A 90 -7.92 4.62 10.58
CA GLY A 90 -7.23 4.32 11.84
C GLY A 90 -5.98 3.48 11.63
N VAL A 91 -6.03 2.50 10.71
CA VAL A 91 -4.87 1.68 10.33
C VAL A 91 -3.80 2.54 9.68
N LEU A 92 -4.17 3.43 8.76
CA LEU A 92 -3.23 4.40 8.19
C LEU A 92 -2.62 5.31 9.27
N GLY A 93 -3.43 5.76 10.22
CA GLY A 93 -2.95 6.58 11.35
C GLY A 93 -1.94 5.83 12.23
N LEU A 94 -2.20 4.56 12.55
CA LEU A 94 -1.38 3.73 13.44
C LEU A 94 -0.10 3.24 12.76
N ALA A 95 -0.12 2.97 11.47
CA ALA A 95 1.00 2.41 10.72
C ALA A 95 2.22 3.35 10.73
N GLN A 96 3.40 2.78 10.83
CA GLN A 96 4.69 3.47 10.70
C GLN A 96 5.20 3.47 9.26
N ALA A 97 4.70 2.56 8.43
CA ALA A 97 4.91 2.53 7.00
C ALA A 97 3.69 1.91 6.31
N VAL A 98 3.56 2.13 5.02
CA VAL A 98 2.47 1.59 4.21
C VAL A 98 3.06 0.84 3.03
N ILE A 99 2.61 -0.38 2.80
CA ILE A 99 2.87 -1.15 1.58
C ILE A 99 1.62 -1.09 0.72
N VAL A 100 1.78 -0.76 -0.55
CA VAL A 100 0.67 -0.70 -1.52
C VAL A 100 1.02 -1.57 -2.72
N THR A 101 0.10 -2.43 -3.16
CA THR A 101 0.31 -3.18 -4.41
C THR A 101 0.26 -2.27 -5.62
N SER A 102 1.10 -2.52 -6.61
CA SER A 102 1.38 -1.60 -7.72
C SER A 102 0.22 -1.35 -8.69
N ASP A 103 -0.89 -2.06 -8.54
CA ASP A 103 -2.07 -1.92 -9.39
C ASP A 103 -2.95 -0.71 -9.05
N SER A 104 -2.75 -0.08 -7.90
CA SER A 104 -3.63 0.96 -7.39
C SER A 104 -2.95 2.32 -7.22
N VAL A 105 -3.12 3.19 -8.21
CA VAL A 105 -2.71 4.60 -8.18
C VAL A 105 -3.37 5.33 -6.99
N ASN A 106 -4.68 5.19 -6.83
CA ASN A 106 -5.43 5.89 -5.77
C ASN A 106 -4.90 5.54 -4.37
N MET A 107 -4.71 4.24 -4.08
CA MET A 107 -4.22 3.83 -2.76
C MET A 107 -2.78 4.31 -2.51
N ALA A 108 -1.95 4.37 -3.55
CA ALA A 108 -0.60 4.91 -3.43
C ALA A 108 -0.62 6.42 -3.15
N SER A 109 -1.47 7.19 -3.85
CA SER A 109 -1.65 8.62 -3.58
C SER A 109 -2.20 8.88 -2.18
N GLU A 110 -3.26 8.17 -1.77
CA GLU A 110 -3.84 8.29 -0.42
C GLU A 110 -2.81 7.98 0.68
N ALA A 111 -1.99 6.95 0.48
CA ALA A 111 -0.92 6.62 1.42
C ALA A 111 0.15 7.72 1.46
N ALA A 112 0.56 8.27 0.32
CA ALA A 112 1.59 9.29 0.22
C ALA A 112 1.19 10.63 0.88
N ILE A 113 -0.12 10.95 0.92
CA ILE A 113 -0.64 12.12 1.66
C ILE A 113 -0.30 12.04 3.16
N THR A 114 -0.07 10.85 3.70
CA THR A 114 0.28 10.69 5.12
C THR A 114 1.69 11.19 5.47
N GLY A 115 2.58 11.34 4.49
CA GLY A 115 4.00 11.65 4.68
C GLY A 115 4.81 10.51 5.30
N LYS A 116 4.22 9.32 5.41
CA LYS A 116 4.89 8.11 5.92
C LYS A 116 5.65 7.40 4.81
N PRO A 117 6.62 6.52 5.14
CA PRO A 117 7.22 5.62 4.15
C PRO A 117 6.14 4.80 3.42
N VAL A 118 6.04 4.98 2.12
CA VAL A 118 5.12 4.23 1.25
C VAL A 118 5.93 3.38 0.28
N LEU A 119 5.72 2.06 0.36
CA LEU A 119 6.46 1.06 -0.39
C LEU A 119 5.56 0.41 -1.44
N ILE A 120 5.95 0.47 -2.69
CA ILE A 120 5.19 -0.12 -3.78
C ILE A 120 5.62 -1.57 -4.00
N ALA A 121 4.67 -2.48 -3.84
CA ALA A 121 4.85 -3.92 -4.02
C ALA A 121 4.32 -4.36 -5.40
N PRO A 122 5.18 -4.62 -6.40
CA PRO A 122 4.73 -5.06 -7.71
C PRO A 122 4.19 -6.49 -7.64
N TRP A 123 3.10 -6.77 -8.35
CA TRP A 123 2.68 -8.14 -8.60
C TRP A 123 3.68 -8.81 -9.53
N GLN A 124 4.21 -9.98 -9.12
CA GLN A 124 5.09 -10.79 -9.99
C GLN A 124 4.27 -11.39 -11.13
N ASN A 125 4.89 -11.48 -12.30
CA ASN A 125 4.26 -12.04 -13.51
C ASN A 125 2.98 -11.32 -13.98
N ALA A 126 2.72 -10.12 -13.48
CA ALA A 126 1.75 -9.25 -14.12
C ALA A 126 2.27 -8.95 -15.53
N THR A 127 1.84 -9.72 -16.50
CA THR A 127 2.18 -9.51 -17.91
C THR A 127 1.64 -8.16 -18.31
N ALA A 128 2.52 -7.18 -18.39
CA ALA A 128 2.22 -5.89 -18.98
C ALA A 128 1.98 -6.11 -20.48
N ALA A 129 0.76 -6.43 -20.85
CA ALA A 129 0.37 -6.76 -22.21
C ALA A 129 0.58 -5.61 -23.19
N ASN A 130 0.81 -4.39 -22.71
CA ASN A 130 1.12 -3.24 -23.56
C ASN A 130 1.81 -2.11 -22.76
N PRO A 131 3.09 -1.75 -23.07
CA PRO A 131 3.80 -0.67 -22.41
C PRO A 131 3.17 0.72 -22.63
N SER A 132 2.43 0.91 -23.72
CA SER A 132 1.75 2.18 -24.06
C SER A 132 0.32 2.29 -23.55
N GLY A 133 -0.20 1.24 -22.87
CA GLY A 133 -1.56 1.22 -22.34
C GLY A 133 -1.65 1.68 -20.88
N GLU A 134 -2.71 1.24 -20.18
CA GLU A 134 -2.95 1.54 -18.78
C GLU A 134 -1.80 1.07 -17.87
N ALA A 135 -1.19 -0.08 -18.18
CA ALA A 135 -0.01 -0.56 -17.47
C ALA A 135 1.18 0.40 -17.59
N GLY A 136 1.38 1.01 -18.77
CA GLY A 136 2.38 2.05 -18.97
C GLY A 136 2.11 3.31 -18.17
N ARG A 137 0.84 3.74 -18.10
CA ARG A 137 0.44 4.89 -17.27
C ARG A 137 0.63 4.64 -15.77
N ILE A 138 0.29 3.45 -15.28
CA ILE A 138 0.53 3.07 -13.88
C ILE A 138 2.03 3.06 -13.57
N ARG A 139 2.85 2.52 -14.48
CA ARG A 139 4.31 2.56 -14.33
C ARG A 139 4.81 4.00 -14.29
N ALA A 140 4.44 4.84 -15.26
CA ALA A 140 4.85 6.25 -15.31
C ALA A 140 4.43 7.02 -14.04
N PHE A 141 3.24 6.71 -13.49
CA PHE A 141 2.81 7.25 -12.22
C PHE A 141 3.77 6.85 -11.08
N HIS A 142 4.07 5.56 -10.95
CA HIS A 142 5.00 5.12 -9.90
C HIS A 142 6.40 5.69 -10.09
N ASP A 143 6.92 5.76 -11.32
CA ASP A 143 8.22 6.36 -11.62
C ASP A 143 8.24 7.84 -11.18
N HIS A 144 7.17 8.60 -11.45
CA HIS A 144 7.02 9.99 -10.98
C HIS A 144 6.99 10.06 -9.43
N MET A 145 6.22 9.20 -8.77
CA MET A 145 6.15 9.14 -7.30
C MET A 145 7.50 8.77 -6.66
N PHE A 146 8.29 7.92 -7.31
CA PHE A 146 9.65 7.59 -6.86
C PHE A 146 10.59 8.78 -7.02
N ALA A 147 10.55 9.46 -8.17
CA ALA A 147 11.37 10.63 -8.43
C ALA A 147 11.09 11.79 -7.46
N GLY A 148 9.82 11.97 -7.04
CA GLY A 148 9.40 12.94 -6.04
C GLY A 148 9.62 12.49 -4.58
N SER A 149 10.23 11.33 -4.35
CA SER A 149 10.40 10.76 -3.00
C SER A 149 9.10 10.55 -2.22
N HIS A 150 7.95 10.51 -2.89
CA HIS A 150 6.65 10.25 -2.26
C HIS A 150 6.46 8.78 -1.91
N THR A 151 7.05 7.90 -2.72
CA THR A 151 7.02 6.44 -2.53
C THR A 151 8.37 5.83 -2.89
N ALA A 152 8.58 4.56 -2.53
CA ALA A 152 9.76 3.79 -2.91
C ALA A 152 9.38 2.37 -3.35
N PRO A 153 10.20 1.69 -4.15
CA PRO A 153 10.03 0.26 -4.39
C PRO A 153 10.12 -0.54 -3.08
N MET A 154 9.27 -1.53 -2.90
CA MET A 154 9.32 -2.41 -1.74
C MET A 154 10.63 -3.22 -1.74
N ALA A 155 11.42 -3.03 -0.70
CA ALA A 155 12.64 -3.80 -0.39
C ALA A 155 12.42 -4.71 0.84
N GLY A 156 13.49 -5.24 1.43
CA GLY A 156 13.41 -6.14 2.60
C GLY A 156 13.16 -5.46 3.94
N THR A 157 13.24 -4.12 4.00
CA THR A 157 13.08 -3.32 5.22
C THR A 157 12.41 -1.99 4.90
N ILE A 158 12.00 -1.26 5.94
CA ILE A 158 11.58 0.14 5.80
C ILE A 158 12.83 0.99 5.54
N PRO A 159 12.88 1.78 4.46
CA PRO A 159 14.03 2.63 4.18
C PRO A 159 14.25 3.68 5.28
N ASN A 160 15.50 3.93 5.62
CA ASN A 160 15.90 5.05 6.44
C ASN A 160 15.98 6.30 5.54
N GLY A 161 14.92 7.10 5.51
CA GLY A 161 14.89 8.34 4.72
C GLY A 161 13.61 9.11 4.98
N SER A 162 13.60 10.37 4.57
CA SER A 162 12.39 11.18 4.55
C SER A 162 11.57 10.83 3.31
N PHE A 163 10.26 10.76 3.49
CA PHE A 163 9.29 10.66 2.41
C PHE A 163 8.56 12.00 2.31
N GLU A 164 8.54 12.54 1.11
CA GLU A 164 7.84 13.79 0.85
C GLU A 164 6.33 13.52 0.85
N ARG A 165 5.61 14.32 1.63
CA ARG A 165 4.15 14.27 1.63
C ARG A 165 3.63 14.67 0.27
N LEU A 166 2.73 13.88 -0.30
CA LEU A 166 2.02 14.29 -1.50
C LEU A 166 1.02 15.39 -1.13
N ASP A 167 1.26 16.60 -1.61
CA ASP A 167 0.40 17.76 -1.40
C ASP A 167 0.05 18.41 -2.74
N GLU A 168 -0.91 17.80 -3.44
CA GLU A 168 -1.39 18.32 -4.73
C GLU A 168 -2.12 19.67 -4.57
N MET A 169 -2.66 19.96 -3.39
CA MET A 169 -3.39 21.20 -3.15
C MET A 169 -2.47 22.41 -2.96
N ALA A 170 -1.29 22.22 -2.41
CA ALA A 170 -0.32 23.31 -2.24
C ALA A 170 0.11 23.90 -3.59
N GLY A 171 0.44 23.03 -4.56
CA GLY A 171 0.80 23.46 -5.91
C GLY A 171 -0.33 24.18 -6.64
N LEU A 172 -1.55 23.65 -6.55
CA LEU A 172 -2.75 24.31 -7.12
C LEU A 172 -3.04 25.66 -6.48
N THR A 173 -2.83 25.79 -5.17
CA THR A 173 -3.04 27.05 -4.44
C THR A 173 -2.04 28.10 -4.88
N GLU A 174 -0.76 27.77 -5.02
CA GLU A 174 0.27 28.69 -5.53
C GLU A 174 -0.02 29.13 -6.98
N GLU A 175 -0.43 28.20 -7.84
CA GLU A 175 -0.79 28.50 -9.23
C GLU A 175 -1.98 29.44 -9.31
N LEU A 176 -3.04 29.19 -8.52
CA LEU A 176 -4.21 30.06 -8.42
C LEU A 176 -3.87 31.44 -7.86
N LEU A 177 -3.05 31.56 -6.84
CA LEU A 177 -2.62 32.85 -6.30
C LEU A 177 -1.81 33.64 -7.33
N THR A 178 -0.95 32.97 -8.08
CA THR A 178 -0.18 33.59 -9.17
C THR A 178 -1.11 34.11 -10.28
N LEU A 179 -2.13 33.31 -10.69
CA LEU A 179 -3.11 33.70 -11.70
C LEU A 179 -3.99 34.86 -11.23
N LEU A 180 -4.27 34.97 -9.92
CA LEU A 180 -5.07 36.04 -9.33
C LEU A 180 -4.25 37.29 -9.00
N GLY A 181 -2.93 37.31 -9.28
CA GLY A 181 -2.06 38.45 -9.02
C GLY A 181 -1.86 38.77 -7.53
N ARG A 182 -1.90 37.76 -6.70
CA ARG A 182 -1.69 37.88 -5.24
C ARG A 182 -0.43 37.19 -4.79
#